data_35d5f7a71f94cb559493bcd5244671fb
#
_entry.id   35d5f7a71f94cb559493bcd5244671fb
#
_cell.length_a   1.000
_cell.length_b   1.000
_cell.length_c   1.000
_cell.angle_alpha   90.00
_cell.angle_beta   90.00
_cell.angle_gamma   90.00
#
_symmetry.space_group_name_H-M   'P 1'
#
loop_
_entity.id
_entity.type
_entity.pdbx_description
1 polymer ?
#
loop_
_entity_poly.entity_id
_entity_poly.type
_entity_poly.pdbx_seq_one_letter_code
_entity_poly.pdbx_strand_id
1 'polypeptide(L)'
;MRKLPVLIAATLAIVPFGPADAQTRSGTSVLMAESERGRQFQEEYGFSDAVIAGDTIYLSGIVAGLAPGETDMKAAYDRVYRHIGSILKRAGASYDDIVDMTSFHTDVEAQLKPMSQVHKKYVTAPYPAWSAIGVARILGGGITEIKITARRPQAAADSRL
;
A
#
# COMPACT_ATOMS: atom_id res chain seq x y z
N MET A 1 42.66 -60.14 0.34
CA MET A 1 42.78 -58.71 0.03
C MET A 1 41.46 -58.02 0.55
N ARG A 2 41.50 -57.36 1.69
CA ARG A 2 40.37 -56.64 2.29
C ARG A 2 40.37 -55.22 1.79
N LYS A 3 39.28 -54.77 1.10
CA LYS A 3 39.09 -53.38 0.69
C LYS A 3 38.56 -52.58 1.90
N LEU A 4 39.29 -51.54 2.31
CA LEU A 4 38.82 -50.57 3.30
C LEU A 4 37.76 -49.65 2.63
N PRO A 5 36.69 -49.30 3.35
CA PRO A 5 35.76 -48.29 2.87
C PRO A 5 36.35 -46.88 3.07
N VAL A 6 36.28 -46.08 1.99
CA VAL A 6 36.61 -44.65 2.04
C VAL A 6 35.42 -43.92 2.65
N LEU A 7 35.60 -43.36 3.85
CA LEU A 7 34.62 -42.45 4.49
C LEU A 7 34.78 -41.06 3.83
N ILE A 8 33.78 -40.64 3.07
CA ILE A 8 33.67 -39.26 2.59
C ILE A 8 33.01 -38.44 3.69
N ALA A 9 33.77 -37.64 4.41
CA ALA A 9 33.26 -36.65 5.34
C ALA A 9 32.68 -35.46 4.56
N ALA A 10 31.35 -35.33 4.55
CA ALA A 10 30.71 -34.17 4.02
C ALA A 10 30.79 -33.01 5.07
N THR A 11 31.65 -32.03 4.78
CA THR A 11 31.74 -30.80 5.57
C THR A 11 30.52 -29.92 5.25
N LEU A 12 29.60 -29.84 6.17
CA LEU A 12 28.47 -28.90 6.08
C LEU A 12 29.01 -27.48 6.33
N ALA A 13 29.11 -26.67 5.28
CA ALA A 13 29.48 -25.26 5.40
C ALA A 13 28.32 -24.51 6.07
N ILE A 14 28.51 -24.12 7.32
CA ILE A 14 27.58 -23.17 8.01
C ILE A 14 27.85 -21.81 7.38
N VAL A 15 26.96 -21.36 6.52
CA VAL A 15 26.92 -19.95 6.06
C VAL A 15 26.48 -19.11 7.25
N PRO A 16 27.30 -18.20 7.78
CA PRO A 16 26.84 -17.30 8.84
C PRO A 16 25.75 -16.39 8.25
N PHE A 17 24.54 -16.51 8.79
CA PHE A 17 23.54 -15.45 8.60
C PHE A 17 24.10 -14.22 9.30
N GLY A 18 24.61 -13.26 8.54
CA GLY A 18 24.86 -11.91 9.02
C GLY A 18 23.57 -11.30 9.55
N PRO A 19 23.63 -10.34 10.49
CA PRO A 19 22.44 -9.63 10.92
C PRO A 19 21.74 -9.09 9.66
N ALA A 20 20.47 -9.44 9.46
CA ALA A 20 19.66 -8.85 8.41
C ALA A 20 19.72 -7.34 8.66
N ASP A 21 20.31 -6.58 7.75
CA ASP A 21 20.28 -5.11 7.80
C ASP A 21 18.82 -4.72 7.87
N ALA A 22 18.37 -4.33 9.07
CA ALA A 22 17.04 -3.78 9.25
C ALA A 22 16.97 -2.54 8.34
N GLN A 23 16.19 -2.64 7.27
CA GLN A 23 16.03 -1.57 6.30
C GLN A 23 15.44 -0.36 7.02
N THR A 24 16.30 0.57 7.42
CA THR A 24 15.90 1.79 8.10
C THR A 24 15.08 2.66 7.14
N ARG A 25 13.95 3.18 7.62
CA ARG A 25 13.16 4.16 6.87
C ARG A 25 14.01 5.43 6.74
N SER A 26 14.48 5.72 5.52
CA SER A 26 15.17 6.97 5.21
C SER A 26 14.16 8.02 4.72
N GLY A 27 14.50 9.30 4.82
CA GLY A 27 13.67 10.39 4.32
C GLY A 27 13.33 10.29 2.82
N THR A 28 14.18 9.62 2.03
CA THR A 28 13.95 9.39 0.60
C THR A 28 12.96 8.25 0.31
N SER A 29 12.67 7.41 1.30
CA SER A 29 11.74 6.28 1.19
C SER A 29 10.36 6.58 1.77
N VAL A 30 10.14 7.81 2.29
CA VAL A 30 8.90 8.22 2.95
C VAL A 30 8.29 9.41 2.23
N LEU A 31 7.01 9.34 1.93
CA LEU A 31 6.23 10.44 1.36
C LEU A 31 5.35 11.04 2.45
N MET A 32 5.61 12.29 2.79
CA MET A 32 4.76 13.08 3.68
C MET A 32 3.71 13.86 2.89
N ALA A 33 2.67 14.34 3.56
CA ALA A 33 1.65 15.18 2.94
C ALA A 33 2.25 16.44 2.32
N GLU A 34 1.69 16.89 1.19
CA GLU A 34 2.17 18.10 0.50
C GLU A 34 1.76 19.37 1.24
N SER A 35 0.60 19.37 1.90
CA SER A 35 0.11 20.51 2.67
C SER A 35 0.77 20.59 4.05
N GLU A 36 1.07 21.80 4.52
CA GLU A 36 1.61 22.04 5.86
C GLU A 36 0.73 21.45 6.96
N ARG A 37 -0.59 21.69 6.90
CA ARG A 37 -1.54 21.12 7.86
C ARG A 37 -1.52 19.59 7.86
N GLY A 38 -1.38 18.97 6.69
CA GLY A 38 -1.26 17.51 6.57
C GLY A 38 0.02 16.99 7.22
N ARG A 39 1.17 17.66 6.98
CA ARG A 39 2.43 17.30 7.61
C ARG A 39 2.39 17.41 9.13
N GLN A 40 1.86 18.50 9.67
CA GLN A 40 1.70 18.69 11.13
C GLN A 40 0.85 17.56 11.74
N PHE A 41 -0.26 17.19 11.08
CA PHE A 41 -1.09 16.08 11.52
C PHE A 41 -0.34 14.75 11.48
N GLN A 42 0.43 14.49 10.41
CA GLN A 42 1.24 13.29 10.30
C GLN A 42 2.36 13.21 11.34
N GLU A 43 3.00 14.32 11.64
CA GLU A 43 4.03 14.42 12.68
C GLU A 43 3.43 14.19 14.07
N GLU A 44 2.28 14.79 14.36
CA GLU A 44 1.57 14.62 15.63
C GLU A 44 1.20 13.16 15.90
N TYR A 45 0.74 12.42 14.86
CA TYR A 45 0.30 11.03 15.01
C TYR A 45 1.33 10.00 14.59
N GLY A 46 2.47 10.38 14.06
CA GLY A 46 3.59 9.49 13.75
C GLY A 46 3.38 8.60 12.52
N PHE A 47 2.80 9.13 11.43
CA PHE A 47 2.62 8.39 10.17
C PHE A 47 2.99 9.23 8.94
N SER A 48 2.91 8.65 7.75
CA SER A 48 3.22 9.29 6.46
C SER A 48 2.14 8.93 5.42
N ASP A 49 2.08 9.61 4.30
CA ASP A 49 1.20 9.22 3.18
C ASP A 49 1.55 7.83 2.67
N ALA A 50 2.85 7.58 2.49
CA ALA A 50 3.34 6.28 2.03
C ALA A 50 4.77 6.01 2.46
N VAL A 51 5.13 4.73 2.54
CA VAL A 51 6.48 4.23 2.68
C VAL A 51 6.85 3.40 1.46
N ILE A 52 8.03 3.66 0.89
CA ILE A 52 8.56 2.92 -0.24
C ILE A 52 9.69 2.02 0.28
N ALA A 53 9.51 0.71 0.17
CA ALA A 53 10.46 -0.31 0.59
C ALA A 53 10.85 -1.17 -0.63
N GLY A 54 12.03 -0.91 -1.18
CA GLY A 54 12.43 -1.50 -2.46
C GLY A 54 11.52 -1.05 -3.60
N ASP A 55 10.86 -1.99 -4.25
CA ASP A 55 9.87 -1.74 -5.30
C ASP A 55 8.41 -1.69 -4.79
N THR A 56 8.20 -1.94 -3.50
CA THR A 56 6.87 -1.97 -2.90
C THR A 56 6.53 -0.65 -2.23
N ILE A 57 5.32 -0.17 -2.49
CA ILE A 57 4.76 1.07 -1.96
C ILE A 57 3.62 0.71 -1.02
N TYR A 58 3.71 1.12 0.23
CA TYR A 58 2.70 0.97 1.27
C TYR A 58 2.05 2.32 1.53
N LEU A 59 0.80 2.51 1.13
CA LEU A 59 0.02 3.70 1.49
C LEU A 59 -0.55 3.54 2.90
N SER A 60 -0.57 4.61 3.67
CA SER A 60 -1.36 4.69 4.90
C SER A 60 -2.85 4.64 4.59
N GLY A 61 -3.67 4.35 5.59
CA GLY A 61 -5.13 4.38 5.46
C GLY A 61 -5.62 5.77 5.04
N ILE A 62 -6.45 5.83 4.00
CA ILE A 62 -7.04 7.06 3.49
C ILE A 62 -8.53 7.02 3.76
N VAL A 63 -9.00 7.99 4.55
CA VAL A 63 -10.38 8.03 5.05
C VAL A 63 -11.29 8.76 4.06
N ALA A 64 -12.38 8.08 3.67
CA ALA A 64 -13.51 8.69 3.00
C ALA A 64 -14.49 9.22 4.04
N GLY A 65 -14.74 10.52 4.03
CA GLY A 65 -15.74 11.20 4.87
C GLY A 65 -16.72 11.97 4.01
N LEU A 66 -17.96 12.05 4.48
CA LEU A 66 -18.97 12.92 3.88
C LEU A 66 -18.71 14.37 4.35
N ALA A 67 -18.80 15.32 3.44
CA ALA A 67 -18.79 16.74 3.80
C ALA A 67 -20.08 17.11 4.59
N PRO A 68 -20.10 18.19 5.36
CA PRO A 68 -21.31 18.64 6.05
C PRO A 68 -22.51 18.77 5.09
N GLY A 69 -23.58 18.04 5.37
CA GLY A 69 -24.79 18.00 4.53
C GLY A 69 -24.68 17.13 3.27
N GLU A 70 -23.54 16.51 3.01
CA GLU A 70 -23.37 15.59 1.86
C GLU A 70 -23.98 14.22 2.17
N THR A 71 -24.72 13.68 1.20
CA THR A 71 -25.30 12.33 1.25
C THR A 71 -24.76 11.44 0.13
N ASP A 72 -24.05 12.01 -0.84
CA ASP A 72 -23.49 11.28 -1.98
C ASP A 72 -22.15 10.62 -1.63
N MET A 73 -22.20 9.34 -1.26
CA MET A 73 -20.99 8.55 -0.98
C MET A 73 -20.05 8.48 -2.17
N LYS A 74 -20.56 8.52 -3.41
CA LYS A 74 -19.70 8.44 -4.60
C LYS A 74 -18.81 9.67 -4.74
N ALA A 75 -19.31 10.85 -4.41
CA ALA A 75 -18.51 12.07 -4.39
C ALA A 75 -17.40 11.98 -3.33
N ALA A 76 -17.68 11.43 -2.15
CA ALA A 76 -16.69 11.19 -1.11
C ALA A 76 -15.61 10.19 -1.60
N TYR A 77 -16.00 9.07 -2.20
CA TYR A 77 -15.05 8.09 -2.75
C TYR A 77 -14.23 8.67 -3.90
N ASP A 78 -14.81 9.46 -4.78
CA ASP A 78 -14.10 10.10 -5.89
C ASP A 78 -12.98 11.03 -5.38
N ARG A 79 -13.22 11.79 -4.31
CA ARG A 79 -12.18 12.59 -3.63
C ARG A 79 -11.03 11.73 -3.13
N VAL A 80 -11.34 10.60 -2.51
CA VAL A 80 -10.34 9.67 -1.98
C VAL A 80 -9.52 9.04 -3.10
N TYR A 81 -10.16 8.56 -4.16
CA TYR A 81 -9.42 7.97 -5.29
C TYR A 81 -8.50 8.99 -5.97
N ARG A 82 -8.93 10.24 -6.15
CA ARG A 82 -8.03 11.30 -6.64
C ARG A 82 -6.82 11.51 -5.73
N HIS A 83 -7.03 11.47 -4.41
CA HIS A 83 -5.92 11.58 -3.45
C HIS A 83 -5.00 10.38 -3.52
N ILE A 84 -5.52 9.15 -3.58
CA ILE A 84 -4.73 7.93 -3.83
C ILE A 84 -3.86 8.09 -5.09
N GLY A 85 -4.45 8.55 -6.19
CA GLY A 85 -3.72 8.77 -7.44
C GLY A 85 -2.59 9.78 -7.32
N SER A 86 -2.78 10.86 -6.51
CA SER A 86 -1.71 11.84 -6.26
C SER A 86 -0.55 11.22 -5.50
N ILE A 87 -0.82 10.39 -4.48
CA ILE A 87 0.22 9.69 -3.70
C ILE A 87 0.96 8.68 -4.58
N LEU A 88 0.24 7.85 -5.34
CA LEU A 88 0.84 6.87 -6.25
C LEU A 88 1.76 7.56 -7.27
N LYS A 89 1.31 8.65 -7.90
CA LYS A 89 2.11 9.43 -8.83
C LYS A 89 3.41 9.95 -8.19
N ARG A 90 3.35 10.48 -6.99
CA ARG A 90 4.54 10.94 -6.22
C ARG A 90 5.47 9.79 -5.87
N ALA A 91 4.92 8.58 -5.69
CA ALA A 91 5.69 7.36 -5.47
C ALA A 91 6.28 6.76 -6.75
N GLY A 92 5.98 7.32 -7.94
CA GLY A 92 6.40 6.80 -9.24
C GLY A 92 5.59 5.60 -9.71
N ALA A 93 4.30 5.55 -9.37
CA ALA A 93 3.35 4.50 -9.71
C ALA A 93 2.01 5.09 -10.19
N SER A 94 1.11 4.20 -10.59
CA SER A 94 -0.24 4.48 -11.04
C SER A 94 -1.26 3.54 -10.40
N TYR A 95 -2.52 3.65 -10.77
CA TYR A 95 -3.55 2.70 -10.34
C TYR A 95 -3.33 1.27 -10.87
N ASP A 96 -2.68 1.11 -12.03
CA ASP A 96 -2.38 -0.19 -12.63
C ASP A 96 -1.31 -0.95 -11.85
N ASP A 97 -0.58 -0.26 -10.98
CA ASP A 97 0.47 -0.82 -10.15
C ASP A 97 -0.05 -1.31 -8.77
N ILE A 98 -1.33 -1.11 -8.47
CA ILE A 98 -1.97 -1.58 -7.24
C ILE A 98 -2.05 -3.10 -7.28
N VAL A 99 -1.51 -3.77 -6.26
CA VAL A 99 -1.54 -5.24 -6.14
C VAL A 99 -2.51 -5.72 -5.07
N ASP A 100 -2.72 -4.92 -4.03
CA ASP A 100 -3.62 -5.27 -2.93
C ASP A 100 -4.33 -4.03 -2.39
N MET A 101 -5.57 -4.21 -1.99
CA MET A 101 -6.40 -3.21 -1.35
C MET A 101 -7.23 -3.82 -0.23
N THR A 102 -7.24 -3.16 0.92
CA THR A 102 -8.19 -3.44 2.00
C THR A 102 -9.04 -2.21 2.25
N SER A 103 -10.34 -2.39 2.32
CA SER A 103 -11.27 -1.33 2.72
C SER A 103 -12.01 -1.69 4.01
N PHE A 104 -12.03 -0.76 4.93
CA PHE A 104 -12.74 -0.85 6.21
C PHE A 104 -13.99 0.02 6.12
N HIS A 105 -15.13 -0.52 6.51
CA HIS A 105 -16.43 0.11 6.32
C HIS A 105 -17.21 0.18 7.62
N THR A 106 -17.83 1.31 7.92
CA THR A 106 -18.78 1.44 9.04
C THR A 106 -20.13 0.77 8.74
N ASP A 107 -20.45 0.59 7.45
CA ASP A 107 -21.60 -0.13 6.92
C ASP A 107 -21.25 -0.75 5.56
N VAL A 108 -20.78 -2.00 5.59
CA VAL A 108 -20.34 -2.71 4.37
C VAL A 108 -21.46 -2.81 3.34
N GLU A 109 -22.67 -3.13 3.78
CA GLU A 109 -23.82 -3.38 2.90
C GLU A 109 -24.20 -2.13 2.10
N ALA A 110 -24.23 -0.98 2.77
CA ALA A 110 -24.57 0.29 2.13
C ALA A 110 -23.42 0.88 1.29
N GLN A 111 -22.17 0.64 1.70
CA GLN A 111 -21.00 1.39 1.20
C GLN A 111 -20.25 0.67 0.08
N LEU A 112 -20.24 -0.66 0.04
CA LEU A 112 -19.42 -1.43 -0.91
C LEU A 112 -19.82 -1.16 -2.37
N LYS A 113 -21.11 -1.16 -2.68
CA LYS A 113 -21.60 -0.95 -4.05
C LYS A 113 -21.26 0.45 -4.59
N PRO A 114 -21.57 1.57 -3.92
CA PRO A 114 -21.17 2.90 -4.39
C PRO A 114 -19.65 3.04 -4.49
N MET A 115 -18.86 2.49 -3.55
CA MET A 115 -17.41 2.49 -3.62
C MET A 115 -16.91 1.75 -4.86
N SER A 116 -17.40 0.52 -5.12
CA SER A 116 -16.95 -0.27 -6.28
C SER A 116 -17.26 0.40 -7.62
N GLN A 117 -18.35 1.16 -7.71
CA GLN A 117 -18.67 1.93 -8.90
C GLN A 117 -17.67 3.07 -9.15
N VAL A 118 -17.19 3.70 -8.09
CA VAL A 118 -16.13 4.72 -8.21
C VAL A 118 -14.78 4.07 -8.47
N HIS A 119 -14.43 2.99 -7.74
CA HIS A 119 -13.21 2.21 -7.95
C HIS A 119 -12.98 1.89 -9.44
N LYS A 120 -14.00 1.38 -10.13
CA LYS A 120 -13.92 1.01 -11.55
C LYS A 120 -13.72 2.18 -12.52
N LYS A 121 -13.80 3.43 -12.07
CA LYS A 121 -13.43 4.59 -12.90
C LYS A 121 -11.92 4.80 -12.93
N TYR A 122 -11.22 4.35 -11.89
CA TYR A 122 -9.80 4.58 -11.67
C TYR A 122 -8.96 3.33 -11.89
N VAL A 123 -9.47 2.16 -11.50
CA VAL A 123 -8.79 0.87 -11.59
C VAL A 123 -9.47 0.02 -12.64
N THR A 124 -8.71 -0.35 -13.66
CA THR A 124 -9.18 -1.19 -14.78
C THR A 124 -8.78 -2.65 -14.59
N ALA A 125 -9.43 -3.56 -15.31
CA ALA A 125 -9.06 -4.98 -15.29
C ALA A 125 -7.68 -5.20 -15.95
N PRO A 126 -6.86 -6.15 -15.43
CA PRO A 126 -7.14 -7.07 -14.32
C PRO A 126 -7.14 -6.35 -12.97
N TYR A 127 -8.10 -6.68 -12.10
CA TYR A 127 -8.26 -6.00 -10.82
C TYR A 127 -7.26 -6.52 -9.76
N PRO A 128 -6.82 -5.65 -8.80
CA PRO A 128 -6.02 -6.07 -7.67
C PRO A 128 -6.81 -7.00 -6.72
N ALA A 129 -6.10 -7.67 -5.81
CA ALA A 129 -6.74 -8.31 -4.67
C ALA A 129 -7.46 -7.26 -3.82
N TRP A 130 -8.69 -7.56 -3.34
CA TRP A 130 -9.47 -6.65 -2.53
C TRP A 130 -10.21 -7.37 -1.41
N SER A 131 -10.02 -6.91 -0.17
CA SER A 131 -10.77 -7.32 1.02
C SER A 131 -11.62 -6.16 1.53
N ALA A 132 -12.92 -6.38 1.74
CA ALA A 132 -13.83 -5.42 2.36
C ALA A 132 -14.23 -5.92 3.75
N ILE A 133 -14.04 -5.09 4.78
CA ILE A 133 -14.18 -5.46 6.20
C ILE A 133 -15.09 -4.46 6.90
N GLY A 134 -16.09 -4.97 7.64
CA GLY A 134 -16.91 -4.15 8.52
C GLY A 134 -16.18 -3.81 9.82
N VAL A 135 -16.26 -2.55 10.25
CA VAL A 135 -15.68 -2.04 11.51
C VAL A 135 -16.68 -1.21 12.29
N ALA A 136 -16.51 -1.12 13.60
CA ALA A 136 -17.42 -0.36 14.45
C ALA A 136 -17.40 1.14 14.18
N ARG A 137 -16.24 1.71 13.83
CA ARG A 137 -16.08 3.13 13.51
C ARG A 137 -14.73 3.40 12.84
N ILE A 138 -14.62 4.55 12.16
CA ILE A 138 -13.42 5.07 11.53
C ILE A 138 -13.10 6.44 12.12
N LEU A 139 -11.83 6.78 12.20
CA LEU A 139 -11.34 8.04 12.74
C LEU A 139 -11.98 9.23 12.01
N GLY A 140 -12.24 10.31 12.75
CA GLY A 140 -12.78 11.54 12.19
C GLY A 140 -14.22 11.44 11.63
N GLY A 141 -14.97 10.40 11.98
CA GLY A 141 -16.34 10.19 11.46
C GLY A 141 -16.35 9.71 10.01
N GLY A 142 -15.28 9.14 9.52
CA GLY A 142 -15.20 8.55 8.18
C GLY A 142 -16.20 7.40 8.00
N ILE A 143 -16.64 7.22 6.75
CA ILE A 143 -17.52 6.12 6.36
C ILE A 143 -16.75 4.89 5.91
N THR A 144 -15.59 5.10 5.27
CA THR A 144 -14.70 4.04 4.78
C THR A 144 -13.25 4.48 4.91
N GLU A 145 -12.36 3.56 5.22
CA GLU A 145 -10.91 3.76 5.13
C GLU A 145 -10.32 2.76 4.13
N ILE A 146 -9.42 3.23 3.28
CA ILE A 146 -8.81 2.42 2.21
C ILE A 146 -7.32 2.35 2.43
N LYS A 147 -6.79 1.12 2.53
CA LYS A 147 -5.37 0.82 2.58
C LYS A 147 -4.94 0.15 1.28
N ILE A 148 -3.77 0.54 0.74
CA ILE A 148 -3.28 0.07 -0.56
C ILE A 148 -1.83 -0.34 -0.45
N THR A 149 -1.50 -1.44 -1.15
CA THR A 149 -0.13 -1.82 -1.49
C THR A 149 0.01 -1.80 -3.02
N ALA A 150 1.05 -1.13 -3.50
CA ALA A 150 1.36 -1.06 -4.93
C ALA A 150 2.82 -1.45 -5.19
N ARG A 151 3.16 -1.75 -6.43
CA ARG A 151 4.55 -1.98 -6.87
C ARG A 151 4.95 -0.93 -7.87
N ARG A 152 6.15 -0.39 -7.71
CA ARG A 152 6.72 0.47 -8.73
C ARG A 152 6.94 -0.31 -10.02
N PRO A 153 6.62 0.24 -11.18
CA PRO A 153 7.11 -0.31 -12.43
C PRO A 153 8.64 -0.40 -12.37
N GLN A 154 9.21 -1.56 -12.65
CA GLN A 154 10.64 -1.64 -12.85
C GLN A 154 10.98 -0.80 -14.09
N ALA A 155 11.96 0.12 -13.97
CA ALA A 155 12.53 0.74 -15.15
C ALA A 155 12.92 -0.39 -16.10
N ALA A 156 12.43 -0.36 -17.34
CA ALA A 156 12.78 -1.35 -18.33
C ALA A 156 14.31 -1.46 -18.32
N ALA A 157 14.82 -2.63 -17.98
CA ALA A 157 16.26 -2.91 -18.05
C ALA A 157 16.68 -2.53 -19.48
N ASP A 158 17.60 -1.56 -19.59
CA ASP A 158 18.07 -1.05 -20.85
C ASP A 158 18.61 -2.25 -21.66
N SER A 159 17.80 -2.75 -22.59
CA SER A 159 18.14 -3.87 -23.44
C SER A 159 19.07 -3.36 -24.56
N ARG A 160 20.24 -2.88 -24.14
CA ARG A 160 21.37 -2.62 -25.01
C ARG A 160 22.45 -3.64 -24.68
N LEU A 161 22.38 -4.77 -25.36
CA LEU A 161 23.50 -5.65 -25.64
C LEU A 161 23.72 -5.67 -27.14
#